data_601c8d47e8ab292a2a4a4dd97778f4db
#
_entry.id   601c8d47e8ab292a2a4a4dd97778f4db
#
_cell.length_a   1.000
_cell.length_b   1.000
_cell.length_c   1.000
_cell.angle_alpha   90.00
_cell.angle_beta   90.00
_cell.angle_gamma   90.00
#
_symmetry.space_group_name_H-M   'P 1'
#
loop_
_entity.id
_entity.type
_entity.pdbx_description
1 polymer ?
#
loop_
_entity_poly.entity_id
_entity_poly.type
_entity_poly.pdbx_seq_one_letter_code
_entity_poly.pdbx_strand_id
1 'polypeptide(L)' 'MGLTEPAVRKAVPREKSYFMKDEDGLSLIVWPSGEKTWQLRYWVKEHQEDKKSRERRKTLGPYPLISLKEARERRDEARK' A
#
# COMPACT_ATOMS: atom_id res chain seq x y z
N MET A 1 -11.25 -4.48 8.41
CA MET A 1 -10.90 -5.71 7.70
C MET A 1 -10.02 -5.40 6.50
N GLY A 2 -9.06 -6.27 6.23
CA GLY A 2 -8.12 -6.06 5.15
C GLY A 2 -8.66 -6.49 3.79
N LEU A 3 -7.84 -6.29 2.77
CA LEU A 3 -8.15 -6.72 1.41
C LEU A 3 -8.08 -8.24 1.28
N THR A 4 -8.72 -8.77 0.25
CA THR A 4 -8.63 -10.18 -0.10
C THR A 4 -8.09 -10.29 -1.53
N GLU A 5 -7.51 -11.44 -1.88
CA GLU A 5 -7.01 -11.66 -3.24
C GLU A 5 -8.10 -11.48 -4.31
N PRO A 6 -9.31 -12.03 -4.13
CA PRO A 6 -10.37 -11.78 -5.12
C PRO A 6 -10.73 -10.32 -5.26
N ALA A 7 -10.75 -9.56 -4.17
CA ALA A 7 -11.07 -8.13 -4.22
C ALA A 7 -10.00 -7.36 -4.99
N VAL A 8 -8.73 -7.68 -4.76
CA VAL A 8 -7.62 -7.06 -5.47
C VAL A 8 -7.68 -7.38 -6.96
N ARG A 9 -7.92 -8.64 -7.28
CA ARG A 9 -7.98 -9.11 -8.67
C ARG A 9 -9.15 -8.48 -9.44
N LYS A 10 -10.30 -8.33 -8.78
CA LYS A 10 -11.50 -7.80 -9.40
C LYS A 10 -11.57 -6.28 -9.41
N ALA A 11 -10.64 -5.59 -8.79
CA ALA A 11 -10.63 -4.14 -8.78
C ALA A 11 -10.52 -3.61 -10.21
N VAL A 12 -11.45 -2.74 -10.59
CA VAL A 12 -11.53 -2.22 -11.96
C VAL A 12 -11.02 -0.79 -12.02
N PRO A 13 -10.38 -0.39 -13.12
CA PRO A 13 -9.93 0.98 -13.29
C PRO A 13 -11.12 1.93 -13.42
N ARG A 14 -10.91 3.16 -12.95
CA ARG A 14 -11.91 4.22 -13.02
C ARG A 14 -11.27 5.43 -13.70
N GLU A 15 -12.04 6.49 -13.86
CA GLU A 15 -11.54 7.71 -14.49
C GLU A 15 -10.34 8.31 -13.76
N LYS A 16 -10.32 8.16 -12.45
CA LYS A 16 -9.22 8.64 -11.61
C LYS A 16 -8.64 7.48 -10.80
N SER A 17 -7.37 7.57 -10.49
CA SER A 17 -6.75 6.59 -9.60
C SER A 17 -7.43 6.61 -8.23
N TYR A 18 -7.51 5.44 -7.59
CA TYR A 18 -8.07 5.35 -6.25
C TYR A 18 -7.30 4.33 -5.44
N PHE A 19 -7.49 4.40 -4.12
CA PHE A 19 -6.81 3.53 -3.18
C PHE A 19 -7.75 2.50 -2.61
N MET A 20 -7.26 1.27 -2.48
CA MET A 20 -7.95 0.23 -1.71
C MET A 20 -7.06 -0.05 -0.49
N LYS A 21 -7.56 0.26 0.69
CA LYS A 21 -6.79 0.14 1.93
C LYS A 21 -6.80 -1.27 2.49
N ASP A 22 -5.64 -1.77 2.83
CA ASP A 22 -5.46 -2.99 3.62
C ASP A 22 -5.11 -2.57 5.06
N GLU A 23 -4.68 -3.51 5.86
CA GLU A 23 -4.32 -3.24 7.25
C GLU A 23 -2.90 -2.69 7.37
N ASP A 24 -2.65 -1.97 8.48
CA ASP A 24 -1.31 -1.51 8.87
C ASP A 24 -0.63 -0.61 7.83
N GLY A 25 -1.40 0.24 7.18
CA GLY A 25 -0.85 1.24 6.26
C GLY A 25 -0.61 0.74 4.84
N LEU A 26 -0.89 -0.53 4.55
CA LEU A 26 -0.77 -1.07 3.20
C LEU A 26 -1.97 -0.63 2.36
N SER A 27 -1.70 -0.21 1.13
CA SER A 27 -2.75 0.20 0.20
C SER A 27 -2.43 -0.28 -1.20
N LEU A 28 -3.46 -0.47 -2.00
CA LEU A 28 -3.33 -0.77 -3.41
C LEU A 28 -3.83 0.44 -4.19
N ILE A 29 -3.00 0.98 -5.08
CA ILE A 29 -3.42 2.05 -5.98
C ILE A 29 -3.89 1.41 -7.27
N VAL A 30 -5.12 1.75 -7.68
CA VAL A 30 -5.67 1.30 -8.96
C VAL A 30 -5.65 2.50 -9.90
N TRP A 31 -4.88 2.39 -10.99
CA TRP A 31 -4.69 3.46 -11.94
C TRP A 31 -5.74 3.39 -13.06
N PRO A 32 -6.07 4.54 -13.70
CA PRO A 32 -7.02 4.54 -14.82
C PRO A 32 -6.61 3.63 -15.98
N SER A 33 -5.31 3.40 -16.14
CA SER A 33 -4.78 2.50 -17.17
C SER A 33 -5.03 1.02 -16.88
N GLY A 34 -5.49 0.69 -15.67
CA GLY A 34 -5.68 -0.70 -15.25
C GLY A 34 -4.53 -1.24 -14.43
N GLU A 35 -3.45 -0.50 -14.30
CA GLU A 35 -2.33 -0.91 -13.47
C GLU A 35 -2.68 -0.80 -11.99
N LYS A 36 -2.06 -1.68 -11.21
CA LYS A 36 -2.24 -1.71 -9.75
C LYS A 36 -0.87 -1.72 -9.11
N THR A 37 -0.69 -0.90 -8.07
CA THR A 37 0.60 -0.74 -7.40
C THR A 37 0.41 -0.79 -5.90
N TRP A 38 1.23 -1.60 -5.23
CA TRP A 38 1.23 -1.66 -3.77
C TRP A 38 2.01 -0.49 -3.20
N GLN A 39 1.45 0.16 -2.20
CA GLN A 39 2.08 1.27 -1.51
C GLN A 39 1.93 1.09 -0.01
N LEU A 40 3.01 1.38 0.71
CA LEU A 40 3.02 1.34 2.17
C LEU A 40 3.11 2.75 2.71
N ARG A 41 2.20 3.09 3.62
CA ARG A 41 2.23 4.35 4.35
C ARG A 41 2.70 4.06 5.77
N TYR A 42 3.72 4.78 6.21
CA TYR A 42 4.28 4.59 7.54
C TYR A 42 4.66 5.94 8.13
N TRP A 43 4.83 5.96 9.44
CA TRP A 43 5.14 7.17 10.18
C TRP A 43 6.55 7.08 10.71
N VAL A 44 7.34 8.14 10.53
CA VAL A 44 8.74 8.19 10.96
C VAL A 44 8.94 9.42 11.83
N LYS A 45 9.67 9.23 12.94
CA LYS A 45 10.16 10.35 13.75
C LYS A 45 11.59 10.63 13.30
N GLU A 46 11.81 11.79 12.69
CA GLU A 46 13.12 12.15 12.17
C GLU A 46 14.09 12.59 13.28
N HIS A 47 13.57 13.20 14.34
CA HIS A 47 14.37 13.64 15.49
C HIS A 47 13.68 13.27 16.79
N GLN A 48 14.47 12.96 17.82
CA GLN A 48 13.94 12.63 19.13
C GLN A 48 13.17 13.80 19.75
N GLU A 49 13.56 15.03 19.39
CA GLU A 49 12.90 16.22 19.89
C GLU A 49 11.64 16.57 19.11
N ASP A 50 11.46 15.97 17.97
CA ASP A 50 10.31 16.23 17.10
C ASP A 50 9.13 15.45 17.63
N LYS A 51 8.13 16.15 18.14
CA LYS A 51 6.92 15.53 18.65
C LYS A 51 5.95 15.11 17.57
N LYS A 52 6.25 15.48 16.32
CA LYS A 52 5.39 15.15 15.17
C LYS A 52 6.00 14.07 14.34
N SER A 53 5.23 13.02 14.06
CA SER A 53 5.62 12.00 13.11
C SER A 53 5.33 12.50 11.70
N ARG A 54 6.22 12.21 10.76
CA ARG A 54 5.99 12.51 9.35
C ARG A 54 5.52 11.27 8.63
N GLU A 55 4.52 11.44 7.81
CA GLU A 55 4.02 10.38 6.96
C GLU A 55 4.97 10.16 5.79
N ARG A 56 5.37 8.93 5.60
CA ARG A 56 6.18 8.50 4.48
C ARG A 56 5.44 7.44 3.68
N ARG A 57 5.69 7.41 2.39
CA ARG A 57 5.09 6.42 1.49
C ARG A 57 6.18 5.69 0.74
N LYS A 58 6.05 4.37 0.67
CA LYS A 58 7.00 3.54 -0.04
C LYS A 58 6.26 2.66 -1.03
N THR A 59 6.67 2.69 -2.28
CA THR A 59 6.11 1.81 -3.31
C THR A 59 6.74 0.43 -3.16
N LEU A 60 5.91 -0.59 -3.00
CA LEU A 60 6.37 -1.96 -2.83
C LEU A 60 6.55 -2.68 -4.17
N GLY A 61 5.69 -2.36 -5.13
CA GLY A 61 5.77 -2.95 -6.45
C GLY A 61 4.41 -3.12 -7.10
N PRO A 62 4.38 -3.51 -8.38
CA PRO A 62 3.11 -3.66 -9.09
C PRO A 62 2.43 -5.00 -8.81
N TYR A 63 1.11 -5.01 -8.90
CA TYR A 63 0.32 -6.23 -8.92
C TYR A 63 0.07 -6.61 -10.39
N PRO A 64 0.07 -7.87 -10.80
CA PRO A 64 0.14 -9.07 -9.96
C PRO A 64 1.55 -9.58 -9.67
N LEU A 65 2.60 -8.87 -10.10
CA LEU A 65 3.97 -9.29 -9.83
C LEU A 65 4.21 -9.47 -8.33
N ILE A 66 3.73 -8.50 -7.54
CA ILE A 66 3.72 -8.60 -6.08
C ILE A 66 2.29 -8.96 -5.65
N SER A 67 2.11 -10.15 -5.11
CA SER A 67 0.81 -10.61 -4.63
C SER A 67 0.44 -9.91 -3.32
N LEU A 68 -0.81 -10.04 -2.91
CA LEU A 68 -1.27 -9.52 -1.61
C LEU A 68 -0.44 -10.10 -0.47
N LYS A 69 -0.16 -11.39 -0.52
CA LYS A 69 0.67 -12.05 0.49
C LYS A 69 2.06 -11.45 0.55
N GLU A 70 2.71 -11.27 -0.59
CA GLU A 70 4.03 -10.66 -0.65
C GLU A 70 4.02 -9.22 -0.19
N ALA A 71 2.99 -8.46 -0.56
CA ALA A 71 2.86 -7.09 -0.12
C ALA A 71 2.78 -6.99 1.39
N ARG A 72 2.04 -7.90 2.01
CA ARG A 72 1.94 -7.95 3.48
C ARG A 72 3.26 -8.33 4.13
N GLU A 73 4.00 -9.24 3.53
CA GLU A 73 5.31 -9.63 4.03
C GLU A 73 6.29 -8.46 3.96
N ARG A 74 6.28 -7.71 2.87
CA ARG A 74 7.12 -6.52 2.71
C ARG A 74 6.72 -5.42 3.67
N ARG A 75 5.42 -5.26 3.90
CA ARG A 75 4.91 -4.33 4.91
C ARG A 75 5.47 -4.66 6.29
N ASP A 76 5.40 -5.93 6.67
CA ASP A 76 5.85 -6.35 7.99
C ASP A 76 7.36 -6.15 8.15
N GLU A 77 8.14 -6.40 7.11
CA GLU A 77 9.57 -6.15 7.13
C GLU A 77 9.87 -4.65 7.30
N ALA A 78 9.14 -3.81 6.59
CA ALA A 78 9.35 -2.36 6.66
C ALA A 78 8.99 -1.77 8.02
N ARG A 79 8.13 -2.46 8.78
CA ARG A 79 7.68 -1.99 10.09
C ARG A 79 8.55 -2.46 11.25
N LYS A 80 9.48 -3.35 11.01
CA LYS A 80 10.38 -3.82 12.06
C LYS A 80 11.39 -2.75 12.46
#